data_ad22d937bbc16ddbdef43089617d0013
#
_entry.id   ad22d937bbc16ddbdef43089617d0013
#
_cell.length_a   1.000
_cell.length_b   1.000
_cell.length_c   1.000
_cell.angle_alpha   90.00
_cell.angle_beta   90.00
_cell.angle_gamma   90.00
#
_symmetry.space_group_name_H-M   'P 1'
#
loop_
_entity.id
_entity.type
_entity.pdbx_description
1 polymer ?
#
loop_
_entity_poly.entity_id
_entity_poly.type
_entity_poly.pdbx_seq_one_letter_code
_entity_poly.pdbx_strand_id
1 'polypeptide(L)'
;MTKGRYGIHGGQYIPETLMNAVIELEKAYNYYKNDKEFNDELNTLLNEYAGRPSLLYYAARMTEDLGGAKIYLKREDLNHTGAHKINNVLGQVLLAKKMGKTRVIAETGAGQHGVATATAAALMGMECEVFMGKEDSERQALNVYRM
;
A
#
# COMPACT_ATOMS: atom_id res chain seq x y z
N MET A 1 -2.56 -28.59 6.37
CA MET A 1 -1.47 -27.66 6.76
C MET A 1 -1.98 -26.78 7.87
N THR A 2 -1.18 -26.55 8.89
CA THR A 2 -1.53 -25.61 9.96
C THR A 2 -1.54 -24.20 9.37
N LYS A 3 -2.60 -23.44 9.64
CA LYS A 3 -2.80 -22.08 9.11
C LYS A 3 -1.61 -21.17 9.38
N GLY A 4 -1.15 -20.45 8.37
CA GLY A 4 0.03 -19.57 8.48
C GLY A 4 1.40 -20.28 8.58
N ARG A 5 1.47 -21.57 8.28
CA ARG A 5 2.74 -22.31 8.28
C ARG A 5 3.04 -22.91 6.91
N TYR A 6 4.33 -22.86 6.57
CA TYR A 6 4.92 -23.36 5.34
C TYR A 6 6.09 -24.30 5.71
N GLY A 7 5.77 -25.56 6.02
CA GLY A 7 6.71 -26.50 6.60
C GLY A 7 7.12 -26.07 8.02
N ILE A 8 8.42 -25.90 8.26
CA ILE A 8 8.97 -25.43 9.55
C ILE A 8 8.90 -23.90 9.71
N HIS A 9 8.56 -23.17 8.66
CA HIS A 9 8.50 -21.70 8.64
C HIS A 9 7.08 -21.18 8.86
N GLY A 10 6.99 -19.93 9.32
CA GLY A 10 5.71 -19.25 9.53
C GLY A 10 5.17 -19.45 10.95
N GLY A 11 3.97 -18.96 11.16
CA GLY A 11 3.26 -18.90 12.44
C GLY A 11 2.78 -17.47 12.74
N GLN A 12 2.21 -17.29 13.93
CA GLN A 12 1.70 -15.99 14.39
C GLN A 12 2.47 -15.59 15.66
N TYR A 13 3.45 -14.71 15.50
CA TYR A 13 4.34 -14.26 16.57
C TYR A 13 4.17 -12.76 16.77
N ILE A 14 3.12 -12.37 17.48
CA ILE A 14 2.81 -10.99 17.84
C ILE A 14 2.47 -10.92 19.33
N PRO A 15 2.55 -9.74 19.98
CA PRO A 15 2.07 -9.55 21.33
C PRO A 15 0.61 -10.01 21.48
N GLU A 16 0.30 -10.72 22.55
CA GLU A 16 -1.04 -11.26 22.81
C GLU A 16 -2.12 -10.19 22.78
N THR A 17 -1.80 -8.98 23.23
CA THR A 17 -2.70 -7.80 23.20
C THR A 17 -3.18 -7.42 21.80
N LEU A 18 -2.42 -7.78 20.76
CA LEU A 18 -2.77 -7.49 19.35
C LEU A 18 -3.42 -8.68 18.65
N MET A 19 -3.45 -9.87 19.26
CA MET A 19 -3.91 -11.09 18.62
C MET A 19 -5.38 -10.99 18.17
N ASN A 20 -6.24 -10.41 18.98
CA ASN A 20 -7.66 -10.25 18.60
C ASN A 20 -7.85 -9.39 17.37
N ALA A 21 -7.09 -8.29 17.23
CA ALA A 21 -7.14 -7.42 16.06
C ALA A 21 -6.67 -8.15 14.78
N VAL A 22 -5.62 -8.98 14.90
CA VAL A 22 -5.13 -9.77 13.76
C VAL A 22 -6.11 -10.88 13.38
N ILE A 23 -6.76 -11.51 14.35
CA ILE A 23 -7.81 -12.52 14.07
C ILE A 23 -9.02 -11.86 13.37
N GLU A 24 -9.43 -10.66 13.80
CA GLU A 24 -10.50 -9.88 13.16
C GLU A 24 -10.12 -9.57 11.71
N LEU A 25 -8.91 -9.06 11.48
CA LEU A 25 -8.38 -8.75 10.15
C LEU A 25 -8.34 -10.00 9.25
N GLU A 26 -7.88 -11.14 9.77
CA GLU A 26 -7.81 -12.38 9.01
C GLU A 26 -9.19 -12.87 8.58
N LYS A 27 -10.19 -12.78 9.46
CA LYS A 27 -11.59 -13.12 9.13
C LYS A 27 -12.13 -12.21 8.02
N ALA A 28 -11.95 -10.91 8.15
CA ALA A 28 -12.36 -9.92 7.17
C ALA A 28 -11.68 -10.16 5.82
N TYR A 29 -10.35 -10.33 5.81
CA TYR A 29 -9.60 -10.62 4.59
C TYR A 29 -10.08 -11.89 3.89
N ASN A 30 -10.32 -12.98 4.64
CA ASN A 30 -10.80 -14.23 4.06
C ASN A 30 -12.21 -14.15 3.47
N TYR A 31 -13.04 -13.24 3.98
CA TYR A 31 -14.34 -12.94 3.43
C TYR A 31 -14.21 -12.07 2.16
N TYR A 32 -13.59 -10.88 2.29
CA TYR A 32 -13.56 -9.86 1.24
C TYR A 32 -12.71 -10.23 0.03
N LYS A 33 -11.65 -11.04 0.19
CA LYS A 33 -10.81 -11.45 -0.96
C LYS A 33 -11.57 -12.14 -2.09
N ASN A 34 -12.72 -12.76 -1.78
CA ASN A 34 -13.59 -13.43 -2.75
C ASN A 34 -14.93 -12.69 -2.96
N ASP A 35 -15.15 -11.58 -2.26
CA ASP A 35 -16.35 -10.77 -2.40
C ASP A 35 -16.31 -9.97 -3.69
N LYS A 36 -17.33 -10.10 -4.53
CA LYS A 36 -17.35 -9.47 -5.84
C LYS A 36 -17.41 -7.94 -5.75
N GLU A 37 -18.25 -7.42 -4.87
CA GLU A 37 -18.44 -5.97 -4.69
C GLU A 37 -17.13 -5.31 -4.22
N PHE A 38 -16.46 -5.91 -3.25
CA PHE A 38 -15.15 -5.44 -2.78
C PHE A 38 -14.11 -5.41 -3.90
N ASN A 39 -14.03 -6.48 -4.68
CA ASN A 39 -13.06 -6.58 -5.77
C ASN A 39 -13.37 -5.62 -6.91
N ASP A 40 -14.63 -5.39 -7.25
CA ASP A 40 -15.05 -4.41 -8.26
C ASP A 40 -14.70 -2.99 -7.80
N GLU A 41 -14.98 -2.63 -6.55
CA GLU A 41 -14.62 -1.33 -5.97
C GLU A 41 -13.09 -1.12 -5.93
N LEU A 42 -12.34 -2.14 -5.49
CA LEU A 42 -10.88 -2.08 -5.50
C LEU A 42 -10.30 -1.93 -6.91
N ASN A 43 -10.84 -2.66 -7.88
CA ASN A 43 -10.40 -2.56 -9.27
C ASN A 43 -10.69 -1.17 -9.85
N THR A 44 -11.85 -0.59 -9.56
CA THR A 44 -12.17 0.79 -9.94
C THR A 44 -11.16 1.78 -9.34
N LEU A 45 -10.88 1.67 -8.05
CA LEU A 45 -9.88 2.51 -7.38
C LEU A 45 -8.48 2.34 -7.98
N LEU A 46 -8.07 1.11 -8.29
CA LEU A 46 -6.76 0.85 -8.88
C LEU A 46 -6.65 1.41 -10.29
N ASN A 47 -7.68 1.26 -11.12
CA ASN A 47 -7.66 1.68 -12.52
C ASN A 47 -7.88 3.20 -12.67
N GLU A 48 -8.89 3.75 -12.01
CA GLU A 48 -9.34 5.12 -12.24
C GLU A 48 -8.65 6.13 -11.32
N TYR A 49 -8.32 5.74 -10.09
CA TYR A 49 -7.69 6.63 -9.12
C TYR A 49 -6.17 6.46 -9.05
N ALA A 50 -5.67 5.24 -8.95
CA ALA A 50 -4.23 4.99 -8.88
C ALA A 50 -3.54 5.08 -10.25
N GLY A 51 -4.26 4.90 -11.36
CA GLY A 51 -3.70 4.94 -12.71
C GLY A 51 -3.03 3.63 -13.13
N ARG A 52 -3.54 2.50 -12.66
CA ARG A 52 -3.03 1.17 -13.06
C ARG A 52 -3.75 0.62 -14.31
N PRO A 53 -3.11 -0.35 -15.00
CA PRO A 53 -1.74 -0.82 -14.83
C PRO A 53 -0.71 0.21 -15.30
N SER A 54 0.38 0.39 -14.53
CA SER A 54 1.51 1.18 -14.99
C SER A 54 2.21 0.48 -16.17
N LEU A 55 2.66 1.27 -17.14
CA LEU A 55 3.26 0.75 -18.36
C LEU A 55 4.73 0.36 -18.16
N LEU A 56 5.22 -0.49 -19.04
CA LEU A 56 6.62 -0.85 -19.17
C LEU A 56 7.22 -0.04 -20.32
N TYR A 57 8.11 0.89 -19.99
CA TYR A 57 8.74 1.80 -20.95
C TYR A 57 10.12 1.30 -21.34
N TYR A 58 10.37 1.14 -22.65
CA TYR A 58 11.70 0.82 -23.15
C TYR A 58 12.58 2.07 -23.16
N ALA A 59 13.65 2.06 -22.35
CA ALA A 59 14.61 3.14 -22.24
C ALA A 59 15.71 3.01 -23.31
N ALA A 60 15.39 3.35 -24.56
CA ALA A 60 16.23 3.13 -25.73
C ALA A 60 17.62 3.76 -25.58
N ARG A 61 17.70 5.06 -25.25
CA ARG A 61 18.97 5.76 -25.08
C ARG A 61 19.83 5.16 -23.96
N MET A 62 19.22 4.87 -22.80
CA MET A 62 19.94 4.23 -21.68
C MET A 62 20.47 2.84 -22.07
N THR A 63 19.69 2.08 -22.84
CA THR A 63 20.13 0.77 -23.38
C THR A 63 21.32 0.91 -24.32
N GLU A 64 21.29 1.89 -25.21
CA GLU A 64 22.38 2.18 -26.16
C GLU A 64 23.64 2.67 -25.43
N ASP A 65 23.50 3.68 -24.56
CA ASP A 65 24.61 4.28 -23.83
C ASP A 65 25.36 3.28 -22.94
N LEU A 66 24.65 2.32 -22.36
CA LEU A 66 25.24 1.28 -21.49
C LEU A 66 25.73 0.04 -22.26
N GLY A 67 25.33 -0.16 -23.50
CA GLY A 67 25.86 -1.20 -24.41
C GLY A 67 25.66 -2.64 -23.93
N GLY A 68 24.63 -2.90 -23.11
CA GLY A 68 24.37 -4.20 -22.49
C GLY A 68 22.96 -4.73 -22.75
N ALA A 69 22.31 -5.19 -21.70
CA ALA A 69 20.93 -5.70 -21.77
C ALA A 69 19.94 -4.60 -22.10
N LYS A 70 18.82 -4.95 -22.73
CA LYS A 70 17.70 -4.02 -22.95
C LYS A 70 17.09 -3.58 -21.62
N ILE A 71 17.01 -2.28 -21.41
CA ILE A 71 16.52 -1.67 -20.16
C ILE A 71 15.07 -1.25 -20.34
N TYR A 72 14.22 -1.72 -19.43
CA TYR A 72 12.83 -1.36 -19.35
C TYR A 72 12.51 -0.78 -17.97
N LEU A 73 11.75 0.30 -17.94
CA LEU A 73 11.31 0.96 -16.71
C LEU A 73 9.85 0.62 -16.45
N LYS A 74 9.57 -0.02 -15.33
CA LYS A 74 8.21 -0.19 -14.81
C LYS A 74 7.80 1.14 -14.14
N ARG A 75 6.94 1.90 -14.81
CA ARG A 75 6.67 3.30 -14.50
C ARG A 75 5.69 3.48 -13.31
N GLU A 76 6.05 2.94 -12.14
CA GLU A 76 5.26 3.13 -10.91
C GLU A 76 5.32 4.58 -10.37
N ASP A 77 6.24 5.39 -10.86
CA ASP A 77 6.33 6.83 -10.64
C ASP A 77 5.15 7.62 -11.25
N LEU A 78 4.44 7.04 -12.23
CA LEU A 78 3.26 7.63 -12.85
C LEU A 78 1.95 7.31 -12.12
N ASN A 79 2.00 6.43 -11.12
CA ASN A 79 0.83 6.20 -10.28
C ASN A 79 0.48 7.47 -9.50
N HIS A 80 -0.78 7.59 -9.09
CA HIS A 80 -1.19 8.64 -8.17
C HIS A 80 -0.31 8.64 -6.91
N THR A 81 0.04 9.80 -6.39
CA THR A 81 1.08 10.06 -5.37
C THR A 81 2.54 9.94 -5.83
N GLY A 82 2.80 9.49 -7.07
CA GLY A 82 4.15 9.42 -7.65
C GLY A 82 4.98 8.22 -7.20
N ALA A 83 4.35 7.16 -6.66
CA ALA A 83 5.04 5.96 -6.20
C ALA A 83 4.13 4.72 -6.14
N HIS A 84 4.75 3.55 -5.94
CA HIS A 84 4.05 2.27 -5.91
C HIS A 84 3.17 2.02 -4.66
N LYS A 85 3.36 2.78 -3.58
CA LYS A 85 2.69 2.54 -2.30
C LYS A 85 1.18 2.67 -2.34
N ILE A 86 0.65 3.51 -3.22
CA ILE A 86 -0.80 3.67 -3.38
C ILE A 86 -1.50 2.35 -3.74
N ASN A 87 -0.81 1.45 -4.44
CA ASN A 87 -1.37 0.17 -4.88
C ASN A 87 -1.81 -0.71 -3.72
N ASN A 88 -0.97 -0.87 -2.70
CA ASN A 88 -1.32 -1.70 -1.54
C ASN A 88 -2.22 -0.95 -0.56
N VAL A 89 -2.01 0.35 -0.42
CA VAL A 89 -2.73 1.17 0.56
C VAL A 89 -4.21 1.27 0.22
N LEU A 90 -4.58 1.43 -1.04
CA LEU A 90 -6.00 1.45 -1.44
C LEU A 90 -6.73 0.18 -0.98
N GLY A 91 -6.14 -0.99 -1.19
CA GLY A 91 -6.74 -2.25 -0.73
C GLY A 91 -6.82 -2.37 0.79
N GLN A 92 -5.78 -1.92 1.51
CA GLN A 92 -5.77 -1.98 2.97
C GLN A 92 -6.78 -1.02 3.60
N VAL A 93 -6.85 0.23 3.12
CA VAL A 93 -7.80 1.23 3.65
C VAL A 93 -9.23 0.87 3.29
N LEU A 94 -9.48 0.36 2.07
CA LEU A 94 -10.80 -0.15 1.69
C LEU A 94 -11.23 -1.30 2.60
N LEU A 95 -10.35 -2.26 2.87
CA LEU A 95 -10.64 -3.35 3.79
C LEU A 95 -10.94 -2.82 5.20
N ALA A 96 -10.14 -1.90 5.72
CA ALA A 96 -10.38 -1.27 7.03
C ALA A 96 -11.75 -0.59 7.07
N LYS A 97 -12.14 0.12 6.03
CA LYS A 97 -13.46 0.75 5.89
C LYS A 97 -14.59 -0.27 5.91
N LYS A 98 -14.47 -1.36 5.15
CA LYS A 98 -15.45 -2.46 5.16
C LYS A 98 -15.52 -3.19 6.51
N MET A 99 -14.46 -3.15 7.30
CA MET A 99 -14.44 -3.63 8.70
C MET A 99 -15.07 -2.63 9.69
N GLY A 100 -15.58 -1.50 9.22
CA GLY A 100 -16.18 -0.45 10.07
C GLY A 100 -15.17 0.40 10.84
N LYS A 101 -13.89 0.37 10.45
CA LYS A 101 -12.88 1.25 11.05
C LYS A 101 -13.04 2.67 10.55
N THR A 102 -12.84 3.64 11.43
CA THR A 102 -12.99 5.07 11.14
C THR A 102 -11.65 5.80 11.06
N ARG A 103 -10.57 5.14 11.53
CA ARG A 103 -9.22 5.69 11.57
C ARG A 103 -8.21 4.65 11.11
N VAL A 104 -7.20 5.12 10.40
CA VAL A 104 -6.02 4.33 10.02
C VAL A 104 -4.75 4.97 10.57
N ILE A 105 -3.77 4.15 10.85
CA ILE A 105 -2.44 4.59 11.27
C ILE A 105 -1.39 4.03 10.31
N ALA A 106 -0.32 4.76 10.09
CA ALA A 106 0.81 4.31 9.31
C ALA A 106 2.13 4.71 9.96
N GLU A 107 3.14 3.86 9.84
CA GLU A 107 4.54 4.21 10.04
C GLU A 107 5.17 4.46 8.68
N THR A 108 6.09 5.43 8.59
CA THR A 108 6.79 5.74 7.35
C THR A 108 8.20 6.26 7.63
N GLY A 109 9.19 5.79 6.87
CA GLY A 109 10.55 6.32 6.86
C GLY A 109 10.72 7.36 5.74
N ALA A 110 10.81 6.93 4.47
CA ALA A 110 10.95 7.83 3.33
C ALA A 110 9.70 8.69 3.01
N GLY A 111 8.59 8.50 3.72
CA GLY A 111 7.36 9.28 3.60
C GLY A 111 6.36 8.77 2.56
N GLN A 112 6.74 7.92 1.62
CA GLN A 112 5.85 7.49 0.53
C GLN A 112 4.65 6.67 1.02
N HIS A 113 4.84 5.82 2.04
CA HIS A 113 3.75 5.07 2.64
C HIS A 113 2.78 5.98 3.40
N GLY A 114 3.32 6.95 4.15
CA GLY A 114 2.53 7.96 4.84
C GLY A 114 1.68 8.79 3.87
N VAL A 115 2.29 9.30 2.80
CA VAL A 115 1.57 10.06 1.75
C VAL A 115 0.44 9.22 1.14
N ALA A 116 0.71 7.96 0.79
CA ALA A 116 -0.31 7.08 0.21
C ALA A 116 -1.44 6.80 1.20
N THR A 117 -1.12 6.57 2.50
CA THR A 117 -2.12 6.29 3.53
C THR A 117 -3.00 7.52 3.80
N ALA A 118 -2.39 8.70 3.94
CA ALA A 118 -3.12 9.95 4.10
C ALA A 118 -4.06 10.22 2.91
N THR A 119 -3.55 9.99 1.68
CA THR A 119 -4.33 10.16 0.45
C THR A 119 -5.54 9.21 0.40
N ALA A 120 -5.34 7.92 0.67
CA ALA A 120 -6.43 6.95 0.65
C ALA A 120 -7.43 7.16 1.80
N ALA A 121 -6.95 7.57 2.98
CA ALA A 121 -7.81 7.91 4.11
C ALA A 121 -8.70 9.13 3.79
N ALA A 122 -8.13 10.18 3.21
CA ALA A 122 -8.88 11.35 2.77
C ALA A 122 -9.93 10.99 1.71
N LEU A 123 -9.56 10.17 0.71
CA LEU A 123 -10.49 9.68 -0.31
C LEU A 123 -11.69 8.94 0.30
N MET A 124 -11.46 8.15 1.35
CA MET A 124 -12.49 7.31 1.97
C MET A 124 -13.19 7.95 3.18
N GLY A 125 -12.85 9.20 3.52
CA GLY A 125 -13.43 9.94 4.64
C GLY A 125 -13.04 9.36 6.02
N MET A 126 -11.80 8.86 6.16
CA MET A 126 -11.28 8.28 7.39
C MET A 126 -10.24 9.19 8.03
N GLU A 127 -10.13 9.16 9.35
CA GLU A 127 -9.02 9.79 10.07
C GLU A 127 -7.71 9.07 9.77
N CYS A 128 -6.61 9.83 9.70
CA CYS A 128 -5.28 9.29 9.46
C CYS A 128 -4.27 9.86 10.44
N GLU A 129 -3.45 8.99 11.02
CA GLU A 129 -2.33 9.37 11.85
C GLU A 129 -1.05 8.69 11.33
N VAL A 130 -0.01 9.48 11.06
CA VAL A 130 1.24 8.98 10.49
C VAL A 130 2.38 9.20 11.48
N PHE A 131 3.08 8.13 11.79
CA PHE A 131 4.26 8.14 12.67
C PHE A 131 5.53 8.13 11.81
N MET A 132 6.43 9.07 12.07
CA MET A 132 7.68 9.25 11.32
C MET A 132 8.81 9.63 12.26
N GLY A 133 9.99 9.07 12.05
CA GLY A 133 11.18 9.44 12.82
C GLY A 133 11.54 10.92 12.62
N LYS A 134 12.04 11.58 13.66
CA LYS A 134 12.40 13.01 13.60
C LYS A 134 13.38 13.30 12.46
N GLU A 135 14.45 12.51 12.36
CA GLU A 135 15.47 12.68 11.32
C GLU A 135 14.89 12.48 9.91
N ASP A 136 14.04 11.47 9.74
CA ASP A 136 13.36 11.23 8.46
C ASP A 136 12.38 12.36 8.12
N SER A 137 11.66 12.89 9.10
CA SER A 137 10.74 14.02 8.87
C SER A 137 11.46 15.29 8.40
N GLU A 138 12.65 15.54 8.91
CA GLU A 138 13.50 16.65 8.47
C GLU A 138 14.03 16.42 7.05
N ARG A 139 14.54 15.22 6.75
CA ARG A 139 15.06 14.85 5.42
C ARG A 139 13.97 14.82 4.35
N GLN A 140 12.76 14.43 4.71
CA GLN A 140 11.61 14.22 3.82
C GLN A 140 10.52 15.26 4.02
N ALA A 141 10.90 16.50 4.34
CA ALA A 141 9.99 17.60 4.66
C ALA A 141 8.89 17.82 3.60
N LEU A 142 9.19 17.60 2.31
CA LEU A 142 8.20 17.67 1.23
C LEU A 142 7.08 16.61 1.40
N ASN A 143 7.44 15.38 1.78
CA ASN A 143 6.44 14.34 2.01
C ASN A 143 5.63 14.61 3.29
N VAL A 144 6.25 15.17 4.33
CA VAL A 144 5.55 15.64 5.54
C VAL A 144 4.52 16.71 5.18
N TYR A 145 4.90 17.67 4.36
CA TYR A 145 3.98 18.71 3.88
C TYR A 145 2.80 18.15 3.07
N ARG A 146 3.03 17.11 2.27
CA ARG A 146 1.99 16.46 1.48
C ARG A 146 1.00 15.66 2.32
N MET A 147 1.44 15.14 3.45
CA MET A 147 0.60 14.40 4.40
C MET A 147 -0.33 15.32 5.19
#